data_1c1e9ac59a0f639f9f64c2022e68948b
#
_entry.id   1c1e9ac59a0f639f9f64c2022e68948b
#
_cell.length_a   1.000
_cell.length_b   1.000
_cell.length_c   1.000
_cell.angle_alpha   90.00
_cell.angle_beta   90.00
_cell.angle_gamma   90.00
#
_symmetry.space_group_name_H-M   'P 1'
#
loop_
_entity.id
_entity.type
_entity.pdbx_description
1 polymer ?
#
loop_
_entity_poly.entity_id
_entity_poly.type
_entity_poly.pdbx_seq_one_letter_code
_entity_poly.pdbx_strand_id
1 'polypeptide(L)'
;LRGANLCEADLSSTDLRETNLRGVILCEADLSSADLRDADLSGADLRGAILCDADLRGAILCGADLYHADMDGADLRDADFSGADLQGANLSPQIIQVGPIGSRSDYMVYRVAEDLVQCGCWREYVYGSLADFIARVNATYPEDNKDGAKYRREYLAAIAMFRALREDYLRGQGRVE
;
A
#
# COMPACT_ATOMS: atom_id res chain seq x y z
N LEU A 1 14.13 15.50 -8.04
CA LEU A 1 13.98 15.94 -6.62
C LEU A 1 14.56 14.95 -5.61
N ARG A 2 15.34 13.95 -6.09
CA ARG A 2 15.93 12.90 -5.25
C ARG A 2 16.65 13.50 -4.03
N GLY A 3 16.28 13.04 -2.81
CA GLY A 3 16.87 13.47 -1.54
C GLY A 3 16.63 14.94 -1.17
N ALA A 4 15.77 15.64 -1.87
CA ALA A 4 15.42 17.02 -1.54
C ALA A 4 14.66 17.08 -0.21
N ASN A 5 14.80 18.20 0.50
CA ASN A 5 13.98 18.49 1.67
C ASN A 5 12.82 19.41 1.23
N LEU A 6 11.62 18.86 1.29
CA LEU A 6 10.34 19.50 0.96
C LEU A 6 9.35 19.33 2.14
N CYS A 7 9.88 19.24 3.37
CA CYS A 7 9.07 19.16 4.57
C CYS A 7 8.13 20.39 4.65
N GLU A 8 6.85 20.16 4.99
CA GLU A 8 5.79 21.17 5.08
C GLU A 8 5.51 21.93 3.75
N ALA A 9 6.05 21.47 2.62
CA ALA A 9 5.81 22.13 1.33
C ALA A 9 4.36 21.96 0.86
N ASP A 10 3.80 22.98 0.24
CA ASP A 10 2.54 22.88 -0.50
C ASP A 10 2.84 22.39 -1.94
N LEU A 11 2.48 21.15 -2.20
CA LEU A 11 2.56 20.47 -3.50
C LEU A 11 1.17 19.99 -3.95
N SER A 12 0.12 20.59 -3.38
CA SER A 12 -1.25 20.22 -3.70
C SER A 12 -1.56 20.40 -5.19
N SER A 13 -2.28 19.46 -5.78
CA SER A 13 -2.66 19.44 -7.19
C SER A 13 -1.48 19.56 -8.19
N THR A 14 -0.26 19.27 -7.78
CA THR A 14 0.91 19.31 -8.67
C THR A 14 1.00 18.07 -9.55
N ASP A 15 1.57 18.22 -10.75
CA ASP A 15 1.93 17.11 -11.63
C ASP A 15 3.36 16.62 -11.29
N LEU A 16 3.43 15.46 -10.65
CA LEU A 16 4.66 14.78 -10.24
C LEU A 16 4.81 13.41 -10.88
N ARG A 17 4.10 13.17 -11.99
CA ARG A 17 4.14 11.88 -12.71
C ARG A 17 5.57 11.52 -13.13
N GLU A 18 5.89 10.23 -12.99
CA GLU A 18 7.17 9.65 -13.42
C GLU A 18 8.40 10.35 -12.79
N THR A 19 8.21 11.17 -11.74
CA THR A 19 9.31 11.90 -11.10
C THR A 19 10.13 10.98 -10.20
N ASN A 20 11.44 11.23 -10.13
CA ASN A 20 12.32 10.58 -9.17
C ASN A 20 12.33 11.36 -7.85
N LEU A 21 11.61 10.84 -6.86
CA LEU A 21 11.45 11.36 -5.49
C LEU A 21 12.12 10.45 -4.44
N ARG A 22 13.08 9.60 -4.86
CA ARG A 22 13.76 8.66 -3.94
C ARG A 22 14.41 9.38 -2.77
N GLY A 23 14.07 8.91 -1.55
CA GLY A 23 14.62 9.47 -0.31
C GLY A 23 14.31 10.94 -0.08
N VAL A 24 13.29 11.49 -0.75
CA VAL A 24 12.83 12.86 -0.51
C VAL A 24 12.25 12.98 0.89
N ILE A 25 12.42 14.12 1.53
CA ILE A 25 11.80 14.45 2.81
C ILE A 25 10.56 15.27 2.53
N LEU A 26 9.39 14.70 2.76
CA LEU A 26 8.05 15.27 2.54
C LEU A 26 7.22 15.20 3.83
N CYS A 27 7.88 15.20 4.99
CA CYS A 27 7.16 15.19 6.26
C CYS A 27 6.20 16.39 6.36
N GLU A 28 4.94 16.12 6.72
CA GLU A 28 3.88 17.12 6.86
C GLU A 28 3.61 17.96 5.57
N ALA A 29 4.10 17.54 4.41
CA ALA A 29 3.84 18.20 3.14
C ALA A 29 2.39 17.97 2.69
N ASP A 30 1.80 18.96 2.03
CA ASP A 30 0.49 18.85 1.39
C ASP A 30 0.67 18.38 -0.07
N LEU A 31 0.26 17.16 -0.34
CA LEU A 31 0.21 16.49 -1.65
C LEU A 31 -1.24 16.19 -2.05
N SER A 32 -2.21 16.85 -1.46
CA SER A 32 -3.63 16.60 -1.75
C SER A 32 -3.93 16.81 -3.23
N SER A 33 -4.66 15.84 -3.82
CA SER A 33 -4.98 15.81 -5.24
C SER A 33 -3.76 15.87 -6.20
N ALA A 34 -2.55 15.63 -5.72
CA ALA A 34 -1.36 15.57 -6.57
C ALA A 34 -1.41 14.34 -7.49
N ASP A 35 -0.87 14.48 -8.71
CA ASP A 35 -0.71 13.38 -9.65
C ASP A 35 0.70 12.78 -9.50
N LEU A 36 0.79 11.66 -8.77
CA LEU A 36 2.03 10.93 -8.45
C LEU A 36 2.14 9.62 -9.24
N ARG A 37 1.41 9.48 -10.34
CA ARG A 37 1.43 8.25 -11.13
C ARG A 37 2.85 7.90 -11.59
N ASP A 38 3.21 6.63 -11.37
CA ASP A 38 4.52 6.08 -11.75
C ASP A 38 5.72 6.83 -11.14
N ALA A 39 5.51 7.64 -10.08
CA ALA A 39 6.59 8.33 -9.35
C ALA A 39 7.38 7.34 -8.50
N ASP A 40 8.71 7.54 -8.39
CA ASP A 40 9.58 6.75 -7.52
C ASP A 40 9.80 7.46 -6.17
N LEU A 41 9.02 7.07 -5.17
CA LEU A 41 9.06 7.54 -3.77
C LEU A 41 9.81 6.56 -2.85
N SER A 42 10.64 5.67 -3.41
CA SER A 42 11.36 4.67 -2.60
C SER A 42 12.16 5.31 -1.48
N GLY A 43 11.93 4.88 -0.24
CA GLY A 43 12.59 5.38 0.96
C GLY A 43 12.29 6.86 1.28
N ALA A 44 11.21 7.41 0.75
CA ALA A 44 10.77 8.78 1.08
C ALA A 44 10.27 8.86 2.53
N ASP A 45 10.47 10.01 3.15
CA ASP A 45 9.89 10.36 4.45
C ASP A 45 8.59 11.15 4.20
N LEU A 46 7.46 10.48 4.34
CA LEU A 46 6.10 11.00 4.13
C LEU A 46 5.31 11.07 5.44
N ARG A 47 6.00 11.12 6.59
CA ARG A 47 5.34 11.15 7.90
C ARG A 47 4.43 12.36 8.03
N GLY A 48 3.16 12.10 8.37
CA GLY A 48 2.15 13.15 8.50
C GLY A 48 1.80 13.88 7.21
N ALA A 49 2.30 13.43 6.04
CA ALA A 49 1.97 14.04 4.76
C ALA A 49 0.47 13.90 4.45
N ILE A 50 -0.10 14.90 3.78
CA ILE A 50 -1.49 14.91 3.33
C ILE A 50 -1.51 14.47 1.86
N LEU A 51 -2.03 13.29 1.60
CA LEU A 51 -2.16 12.67 0.28
C LEU A 51 -3.65 12.45 -0.09
N CYS A 52 -4.55 13.22 0.52
CA CYS A 52 -5.99 13.10 0.28
C CYS A 52 -6.29 13.26 -1.21
N ASP A 53 -7.07 12.31 -1.78
CA ASP A 53 -7.44 12.29 -3.20
C ASP A 53 -6.26 12.29 -4.19
N ALA A 54 -5.03 11.99 -3.75
CA ALA A 54 -3.87 11.91 -4.63
C ALA A 54 -3.95 10.68 -5.55
N ASP A 55 -3.42 10.80 -6.76
CA ASP A 55 -3.31 9.68 -7.71
C ASP A 55 -1.92 9.04 -7.61
N LEU A 56 -1.82 7.93 -6.89
CA LEU A 56 -0.59 7.16 -6.66
C LEU A 56 -0.51 5.89 -7.53
N ARG A 57 -1.28 5.80 -8.61
CA ARG A 57 -1.28 4.60 -9.44
C ARG A 57 0.11 4.31 -10.01
N GLY A 58 0.57 3.07 -9.80
CA GLY A 58 1.88 2.64 -10.26
C GLY A 58 3.06 3.26 -9.51
N ALA A 59 2.84 4.10 -8.50
CA ALA A 59 3.91 4.71 -7.72
C ALA A 59 4.72 3.67 -6.94
N ILE A 60 6.03 3.89 -6.78
CA ILE A 60 6.93 3.03 -6.04
C ILE A 60 7.19 3.65 -4.67
N LEU A 61 6.61 3.08 -3.62
CA LEU A 61 6.75 3.51 -2.22
C LEU A 61 7.55 2.50 -1.38
N CYS A 62 8.42 1.72 -2.04
CA CYS A 62 9.23 0.70 -1.34
C CYS A 62 10.05 1.31 -0.21
N GLY A 63 9.80 0.86 1.05
CA GLY A 63 10.49 1.33 2.24
C GLY A 63 10.23 2.79 2.60
N ALA A 64 9.19 3.43 2.07
CA ALA A 64 8.76 4.77 2.46
C ALA A 64 8.20 4.77 3.89
N ASP A 65 8.40 5.86 4.61
CA ASP A 65 7.81 6.11 5.93
C ASP A 65 6.54 6.96 5.77
N LEU A 66 5.37 6.34 5.95
CA LEU A 66 4.05 6.94 5.84
C LEU A 66 3.35 7.04 7.22
N TYR A 67 4.13 7.05 8.29
CA TYR A 67 3.61 7.13 9.65
C TYR A 67 2.66 8.33 9.79
N HIS A 68 1.40 8.06 10.16
CA HIS A 68 0.33 9.06 10.26
C HIS A 68 0.04 9.87 8.99
N ALA A 69 0.44 9.43 7.81
CA ALA A 69 0.04 10.08 6.56
C ALA A 69 -1.48 10.00 6.34
N ASP A 70 -2.08 11.04 5.79
CA ASP A 70 -3.49 11.07 5.42
C ASP A 70 -3.65 10.77 3.93
N MET A 71 -4.17 9.58 3.59
CA MET A 71 -4.35 9.09 2.23
C MET A 71 -5.85 8.85 1.94
N ASP A 72 -6.75 9.61 2.62
CA ASP A 72 -8.19 9.50 2.39
C ASP A 72 -8.52 9.76 0.91
N GLY A 73 -9.24 8.85 0.28
CA GLY A 73 -9.62 8.96 -1.13
C GLY A 73 -8.49 8.76 -2.14
N ALA A 74 -7.24 8.52 -1.72
CA ALA A 74 -6.12 8.33 -2.64
C ALA A 74 -6.30 7.08 -3.52
N ASP A 75 -5.91 7.18 -4.80
CA ASP A 75 -5.91 6.05 -5.74
C ASP A 75 -4.57 5.31 -5.68
N LEU A 76 -4.55 4.16 -5.03
CA LEU A 76 -3.36 3.35 -4.77
C LEU A 76 -3.20 2.15 -5.71
N ARG A 77 -3.96 2.09 -6.81
CA ARG A 77 -3.92 0.96 -7.73
C ARG A 77 -2.52 0.79 -8.32
N ASP A 78 -2.03 -0.45 -8.32
CA ASP A 78 -0.70 -0.82 -8.81
C ASP A 78 0.50 -0.17 -8.09
N ALA A 79 0.29 0.55 -6.98
CA ALA A 79 1.35 1.12 -6.18
C ALA A 79 2.10 0.01 -5.39
N ASP A 80 3.44 0.16 -5.28
CA ASP A 80 4.29 -0.78 -4.54
C ASP A 80 4.67 -0.23 -3.16
N PHE A 81 4.03 -0.74 -2.12
CA PHE A 81 4.29 -0.41 -0.71
C PHE A 81 5.22 -1.42 -0.01
N SER A 82 6.03 -2.18 -0.75
CA SER A 82 6.92 -3.19 -0.16
C SER A 82 7.84 -2.60 0.90
N GLY A 83 7.64 -3.01 2.17
CA GLY A 83 8.43 -2.54 3.30
C GLY A 83 8.14 -1.10 3.75
N ALA A 84 7.09 -0.47 3.26
CA ALA A 84 6.65 0.85 3.73
C ALA A 84 6.08 0.76 5.16
N ASP A 85 6.29 1.80 5.96
CA ASP A 85 5.65 1.97 7.28
C ASP A 85 4.34 2.76 7.10
N LEU A 86 3.21 2.09 7.30
CA LEU A 86 1.86 2.65 7.21
C LEU A 86 1.20 2.80 8.59
N GLN A 87 1.97 2.75 9.67
CA GLN A 87 1.42 2.83 11.02
C GLN A 87 0.70 4.17 11.23
N GLY A 88 -0.60 4.10 11.55
CA GLY A 88 -1.44 5.27 11.79
C GLY A 88 -1.84 6.04 10.53
N ALA A 89 -1.47 5.57 9.33
CA ALA A 89 -1.92 6.21 8.09
C ALA A 89 -3.44 6.08 7.91
N ASN A 90 -4.10 7.16 7.48
CA ASN A 90 -5.52 7.15 7.14
C ASN A 90 -5.70 6.72 5.68
N LEU A 91 -6.42 5.65 5.45
CA LEU A 91 -6.63 5.03 4.14
C LEU A 91 -8.12 4.80 3.86
N SER A 92 -8.99 5.77 4.09
CA SER A 92 -10.44 5.67 3.93
C SER A 92 -10.92 6.30 2.60
N PRO A 93 -11.92 5.74 1.91
CA PRO A 93 -12.54 4.43 1.97
C PRO A 93 -11.74 3.39 1.16
N GLN A 94 -11.64 2.16 1.64
CA GLN A 94 -10.52 1.31 1.29
C GLN A 94 -10.86 0.11 0.44
N ILE A 95 -10.63 0.27 -0.84
CA ILE A 95 -10.40 -0.86 -1.73
C ILE A 95 -8.96 -0.75 -2.22
N ILE A 96 -8.09 -1.66 -1.79
CA ILE A 96 -6.68 -1.66 -2.16
C ILE A 96 -6.44 -2.76 -3.16
N GLN A 97 -5.87 -2.39 -4.29
CA GLN A 97 -5.42 -3.33 -5.29
C GLN A 97 -3.90 -3.41 -5.25
N VAL A 98 -3.37 -4.61 -5.06
CA VAL A 98 -1.94 -4.90 -5.06
C VAL A 98 -1.63 -5.87 -6.19
N GLY A 99 -0.59 -5.60 -6.93
CA GLY A 99 -0.15 -6.53 -7.98
C GLY A 99 0.69 -5.86 -9.06
N PRO A 100 1.15 -6.62 -10.03
CA PRO A 100 0.93 -8.08 -10.15
C PRO A 100 1.76 -8.88 -9.16
N ILE A 101 1.15 -9.85 -8.48
CA ILE A 101 1.82 -10.72 -7.51
C ILE A 101 1.57 -12.21 -7.78
N GLY A 102 2.46 -13.04 -7.26
CA GLY A 102 2.33 -14.49 -7.36
C GLY A 102 2.71 -15.06 -8.72
N SER A 103 2.52 -16.37 -8.87
CA SER A 103 2.99 -17.15 -10.03
C SER A 103 2.28 -16.82 -11.35
N ARG A 104 1.17 -16.12 -11.31
CA ARG A 104 0.37 -15.72 -12.48
C ARG A 104 0.41 -14.23 -12.77
N SER A 105 1.17 -13.45 -11.98
CA SER A 105 1.23 -11.99 -12.10
C SER A 105 -0.17 -11.35 -12.14
N ASP A 106 -1.04 -11.79 -11.25
CA ASP A 106 -2.42 -11.32 -11.17
C ASP A 106 -2.60 -10.36 -10.00
N TYR A 107 -3.73 -9.67 -9.97
CA TYR A 107 -3.99 -8.67 -8.95
C TYR A 107 -4.70 -9.24 -7.72
N MET A 108 -4.44 -8.60 -6.59
CA MET A 108 -5.12 -8.86 -5.34
C MET A 108 -5.85 -7.61 -4.89
N VAL A 109 -7.11 -7.74 -4.53
CA VAL A 109 -7.95 -6.65 -4.03
C VAL A 109 -8.32 -6.95 -2.59
N TYR A 110 -8.12 -6.00 -1.71
CA TYR A 110 -8.56 -6.07 -0.32
C TYR A 110 -9.58 -4.98 -0.01
N ARG A 111 -10.73 -5.39 0.49
CA ARG A 111 -11.79 -4.50 0.97
C ARG A 111 -11.69 -4.44 2.49
N VAL A 112 -11.13 -3.34 3.00
CA VAL A 112 -10.78 -3.23 4.41
C VAL A 112 -12.01 -3.26 5.31
N ALA A 113 -13.06 -2.55 4.95
CA ALA A 113 -14.28 -2.48 5.76
C ALA A 113 -14.97 -3.85 5.92
N GLU A 114 -14.99 -4.64 4.85
CA GLU A 114 -15.64 -5.96 4.82
C GLU A 114 -14.72 -7.10 5.26
N ASP A 115 -13.42 -6.82 5.47
CA ASP A 115 -12.38 -7.84 5.67
C ASP A 115 -12.37 -8.89 4.55
N LEU A 116 -12.46 -8.46 3.31
CA LEU A 116 -12.64 -9.33 2.16
C LEU A 116 -11.45 -9.24 1.22
N VAL A 117 -10.76 -10.38 0.99
CA VAL A 117 -9.69 -10.50 0.01
C VAL A 117 -10.21 -11.21 -1.23
N GLN A 118 -9.95 -10.60 -2.39
CA GLN A 118 -10.19 -11.20 -3.70
C GLN A 118 -8.87 -11.32 -4.45
N CYS A 119 -8.55 -12.50 -4.98
CA CYS A 119 -7.32 -12.74 -5.73
C CYS A 119 -7.62 -13.55 -6.99
N GLY A 120 -7.26 -13.01 -8.15
CA GLY A 120 -7.36 -13.69 -9.44
C GLY A 120 -6.28 -14.75 -9.68
N CYS A 121 -5.25 -14.80 -8.82
CA CYS A 121 -4.10 -15.70 -8.96
C CYS A 121 -4.45 -17.19 -8.85
N TRP A 122 -5.58 -17.54 -8.26
CA TRP A 122 -6.06 -18.91 -8.15
C TRP A 122 -7.26 -19.13 -9.06
N ARG A 123 -7.36 -20.32 -9.66
CA ARG A 123 -8.34 -20.68 -10.70
C ARG A 123 -9.80 -20.33 -10.42
N GLU A 124 -10.12 -20.01 -9.17
CA GLU A 124 -11.41 -19.52 -8.73
C GLU A 124 -11.19 -18.19 -8.01
N TYR A 125 -11.99 -17.19 -8.29
CA TYR A 125 -12.04 -15.97 -7.52
C TYR A 125 -12.28 -16.34 -6.06
N VAL A 126 -11.25 -16.17 -5.23
CA VAL A 126 -11.36 -16.50 -3.80
C VAL A 126 -11.88 -15.30 -3.08
N TYR A 127 -13.09 -15.42 -2.58
CA TYR A 127 -13.64 -14.49 -1.61
C TYR A 127 -13.45 -15.12 -0.22
N GLY A 128 -12.87 -14.40 0.71
CA GLY A 128 -12.70 -14.83 2.09
C GLY A 128 -12.08 -13.74 2.94
N SER A 129 -12.08 -13.94 4.25
CA SER A 129 -11.41 -13.04 5.17
C SER A 129 -9.90 -13.02 4.92
N LEU A 130 -9.23 -11.99 5.43
CA LEU A 130 -7.77 -11.96 5.41
C LEU A 130 -7.15 -13.20 6.09
N ALA A 131 -7.80 -13.73 7.13
CA ALA A 131 -7.36 -14.96 7.80
C ALA A 131 -7.45 -16.19 6.90
N ASP A 132 -8.54 -16.33 6.13
CA ASP A 132 -8.70 -17.43 5.15
C ASP A 132 -7.65 -17.33 4.04
N PHE A 133 -7.38 -16.12 3.58
CA PHE A 133 -6.36 -15.86 2.58
C PHE A 133 -4.96 -16.25 3.08
N ILE A 134 -4.59 -15.86 4.31
CA ILE A 134 -3.31 -16.22 4.94
C ILE A 134 -3.15 -17.74 5.03
N ALA A 135 -4.19 -18.43 5.50
CA ALA A 135 -4.18 -19.89 5.59
C ALA A 135 -3.90 -20.52 4.22
N ARG A 136 -4.52 -20.00 3.17
CA ARG A 136 -4.33 -20.51 1.80
C ARG A 136 -2.93 -20.23 1.24
N VAL A 137 -2.37 -19.04 1.49
CA VAL A 137 -0.98 -18.72 1.11
C VAL A 137 -0.01 -19.70 1.77
N ASN A 138 -0.17 -19.96 3.07
CA ASN A 138 0.69 -20.88 3.81
C ASN A 138 0.56 -22.32 3.33
N ALA A 139 -0.64 -22.76 2.92
CA ALA A 139 -0.88 -24.09 2.38
C ALA A 139 -0.29 -24.25 0.96
N THR A 140 -0.38 -23.20 0.13
CA THR A 140 0.09 -23.23 -1.27
C THR A 140 1.62 -23.06 -1.36
N TYR A 141 2.18 -22.23 -0.49
CA TYR A 141 3.60 -21.89 -0.46
C TYR A 141 4.16 -22.09 0.96
N PRO A 142 4.32 -23.33 1.45
CA PRO A 142 4.89 -23.58 2.76
C PRO A 142 6.35 -23.10 2.85
N GLU A 143 6.86 -22.90 4.07
CA GLU A 143 8.18 -22.29 4.30
C GLU A 143 9.35 -23.03 3.67
N ASP A 144 9.23 -24.35 3.55
CA ASP A 144 10.22 -25.25 2.96
C ASP A 144 10.15 -25.31 1.42
N ASN A 145 9.15 -24.69 0.81
CA ASN A 145 9.00 -24.65 -0.65
C ASN A 145 9.95 -23.60 -1.27
N LYS A 146 11.13 -24.05 -1.69
CA LYS A 146 12.16 -23.21 -2.30
C LYS A 146 11.71 -22.58 -3.62
N ASP A 147 10.94 -23.31 -4.42
CA ASP A 147 10.46 -22.84 -5.73
C ASP A 147 9.37 -21.77 -5.59
N GLY A 148 8.58 -21.87 -4.52
CA GLY A 148 7.54 -20.91 -4.20
C GLY A 148 7.98 -19.72 -3.31
N ALA A 149 9.23 -19.72 -2.84
CA ALA A 149 9.70 -18.76 -1.84
C ALA A 149 9.57 -17.28 -2.28
N LYS A 150 9.74 -17.00 -3.59
CA LYS A 150 9.53 -15.66 -4.16
C LYS A 150 8.08 -15.23 -3.99
N TYR A 151 7.15 -16.04 -4.46
CA TYR A 151 5.71 -15.74 -4.42
C TYR A 151 5.18 -15.65 -2.99
N ARG A 152 5.68 -16.51 -2.10
CA ARG A 152 5.36 -16.42 -0.66
C ARG A 152 5.73 -15.06 -0.08
N ARG A 153 6.92 -14.52 -0.40
CA ARG A 153 7.35 -13.20 0.07
C ARG A 153 6.45 -12.09 -0.44
N GLU A 154 6.07 -12.12 -1.71
CA GLU A 154 5.16 -11.14 -2.31
C GLU A 154 3.80 -11.14 -1.60
N TYR A 155 3.21 -12.32 -1.38
CA TYR A 155 1.95 -12.45 -0.65
C TYR A 155 2.05 -12.01 0.81
N LEU A 156 3.15 -12.35 1.50
CA LEU A 156 3.33 -11.95 2.89
C LEU A 156 3.50 -10.44 3.05
N ALA A 157 4.15 -9.77 2.10
CA ALA A 157 4.25 -8.31 2.07
C ALA A 157 2.86 -7.66 1.94
N ALA A 158 2.05 -8.12 0.99
CA ALA A 158 0.68 -7.66 0.83
C ALA A 158 -0.19 -7.94 2.07
N ILE A 159 -0.06 -9.12 2.68
CA ILE A 159 -0.76 -9.48 3.91
C ILE A 159 -0.37 -8.55 5.08
N ALA A 160 0.90 -8.22 5.22
CA ALA A 160 1.36 -7.33 6.28
C ALA A 160 0.72 -5.94 6.13
N MET A 161 0.68 -5.41 4.92
CA MET A 161 -0.01 -4.17 4.59
C MET A 161 -1.51 -4.27 4.92
N PHE A 162 -2.21 -5.30 4.46
CA PHE A 162 -3.65 -5.47 4.71
C PHE A 162 -3.98 -5.56 6.21
N ARG A 163 -3.11 -6.22 7.01
CA ARG A 163 -3.27 -6.26 8.48
C ARG A 163 -3.17 -4.87 9.10
N ALA A 164 -2.15 -4.10 8.74
CA ALA A 164 -1.98 -2.75 9.25
C ALA A 164 -3.21 -1.89 8.95
N LEU A 165 -3.69 -1.93 7.70
CA LEU A 165 -4.88 -1.21 7.27
C LEU A 165 -6.14 -1.62 8.03
N ARG A 166 -6.32 -2.92 8.22
CA ARG A 166 -7.49 -3.44 8.96
C ARG A 166 -7.46 -3.03 10.43
N GLU A 167 -6.29 -3.07 11.06
CA GLU A 167 -6.10 -2.64 12.44
C GLU A 167 -6.41 -1.16 12.61
N ASP A 168 -5.93 -0.31 11.72
CA ASP A 168 -6.21 1.13 11.75
C ASP A 168 -7.68 1.43 11.50
N TYR A 169 -8.30 0.77 10.52
CA TYR A 169 -9.74 0.89 10.29
C TYR A 169 -10.56 0.53 11.54
N LEU A 170 -10.25 -0.61 12.18
CA LEU A 170 -10.95 -1.06 13.38
C LEU A 170 -10.73 -0.11 14.56
N ARG A 171 -9.53 0.45 14.69
CA ARG A 171 -9.20 1.44 15.71
C ARG A 171 -10.00 2.72 15.50
N GLY A 172 -10.09 3.22 14.27
CA GLY A 172 -10.94 4.37 13.91
C GLY A 172 -12.43 4.15 14.17
N GLN A 173 -12.89 2.88 14.14
CA GLN A 173 -14.27 2.52 14.49
C GLN A 173 -14.48 2.26 16.00
N GLY A 174 -13.46 2.45 16.84
CA GLY A 174 -13.55 2.17 18.29
C GLY A 174 -13.70 0.67 18.61
N ARG A 175 -13.27 -0.21 17.72
CA ARG A 175 -13.43 -1.68 17.83
C ARG A 175 -12.18 -2.43 18.28
N VAL A 176 -11.08 -1.71 18.49
CA VAL A 176 -9.83 -2.25 19.04
C VAL A 176 -9.36 -1.31 20.14
N GLU A 177 -9.08 -1.87 21.35
CA GLU A 177 -8.46 -1.15 22.48
C GLU A 177 -6.94 -1.09 22.31
#